data_bb14f16dbfe272f9e0be905ba2b2deff
#
_entry.id   bb14f16dbfe272f9e0be905ba2b2deff
#
_cell.length_a   1.000
_cell.length_b   1.000
_cell.length_c   1.000
_cell.angle_alpha   90.00
_cell.angle_beta   90.00
_cell.angle_gamma   90.00
#
_symmetry.space_group_name_H-M   'P 1'
#
loop_
_entity.id
_entity.type
_entity.pdbx_description
1 polymer ?
#
loop_
_entity_poly.entity_id
_entity_poly.type
_entity_poly.pdbx_seq_one_letter_code
_entity_poly.pdbx_strand_id
1 'polypeptide(L)'
;MPGSIPLSLLLLLFLLGPVSSETVNPMVQDLISRNADFATQLYRAVASRTDDNVLLSPFTISVGLLALLSASNGATRDQLVQGLTMTGLDPQALPDSFQTLRTMVLRGEGTMTMRQSMNILPATNFQVSPSYRDLVQKLGVSVHSLAYSGLQEAVDNINRLVQEQTEEQIQELVTTLDSHTQLLLTTATSYQTRFSPSFNSSLSQDERFNVDKYHVVMAPMMFRSDRYFLAYDRSVKVGVLKLPMVDGTAMLVVLPDEGVDITAVEDDVTAEKIQAWIRQLKKTKLEVQLPRFLLERLYSLKDVLQTLGIRQVFQDDADMTNMGGTNGPKVTQVLHKSVVSVDERSDDITTGGGPSVFSALPPRLTINRPFLFIIYQEFSGSLLLLGRVVDPTLK
;
A
#
# COMPACT_ATOMS: atom_id res chain seq x y z
N MET A 1 20.48 75.07 -10.68
CA MET A 1 19.32 74.48 -11.32
C MET A 1 19.46 72.98 -11.15
N PRO A 2 18.57 72.29 -10.42
CA PRO A 2 18.70 70.90 -10.17
C PRO A 2 17.84 70.09 -11.14
N GLY A 3 18.46 69.08 -11.78
CA GLY A 3 17.79 68.11 -12.63
C GLY A 3 17.17 67.01 -11.78
N SER A 4 15.86 66.86 -11.93
CA SER A 4 15.06 65.84 -11.29
C SER A 4 15.20 64.51 -12.02
N ILE A 5 15.59 63.46 -11.27
CA ILE A 5 15.55 62.05 -11.69
C ILE A 5 14.13 61.50 -11.39
N PRO A 6 13.40 60.93 -12.31
CA PRO A 6 12.17 60.26 -12.00
C PRO A 6 12.47 58.81 -11.54
N LEU A 7 12.12 58.54 -10.31
CA LEU A 7 12.13 57.19 -9.71
C LEU A 7 10.91 56.42 -10.23
N SER A 8 11.09 55.62 -11.30
CA SER A 8 10.09 54.67 -11.72
C SER A 8 10.19 53.42 -10.86
N LEU A 9 9.43 53.43 -9.78
CA LEU A 9 9.21 52.25 -8.94
C LEU A 9 8.39 51.25 -9.69
N LEU A 10 9.04 50.24 -10.27
CA LEU A 10 8.37 49.07 -10.88
C LEU A 10 7.81 48.23 -9.73
N LEU A 11 6.53 48.44 -9.41
CA LEU A 11 5.75 47.59 -8.52
C LEU A 11 5.49 46.27 -9.26
N LEU A 12 6.35 45.26 -9.09
CA LEU A 12 6.05 43.90 -9.45
C LEU A 12 5.00 43.37 -8.47
N LEU A 13 3.73 43.55 -8.81
CA LEU A 13 2.62 42.81 -8.21
C LEU A 13 2.81 41.33 -8.62
N PHE A 14 3.43 40.56 -7.74
CA PHE A 14 3.23 39.09 -7.75
C PHE A 14 1.74 38.86 -7.50
N LEU A 15 1.01 38.62 -8.57
CA LEU A 15 -0.28 37.96 -8.52
C LEU A 15 -0.05 36.52 -7.97
N LEU A 16 -0.01 36.41 -6.66
CA LEU A 16 -0.33 35.18 -5.98
C LEU A 16 -1.80 34.89 -6.34
N GLY A 17 -2.01 34.20 -7.45
CA GLY A 17 -3.29 33.55 -7.71
C GLY A 17 -3.61 32.71 -6.46
N PRO A 18 -4.90 32.59 -6.08
CA PRO A 18 -5.27 31.70 -5.01
C PRO A 18 -4.70 30.32 -5.34
N VAL A 19 -3.85 29.80 -4.46
CA VAL A 19 -3.55 28.37 -4.43
C VAL A 19 -4.92 27.72 -4.21
N SER A 20 -5.57 27.32 -5.29
CA SER A 20 -6.76 26.51 -5.20
C SER A 20 -6.30 25.24 -4.45
N SER A 21 -6.67 25.12 -3.19
CA SER A 21 -6.67 23.83 -2.53
C SER A 21 -7.58 22.97 -3.43
N GLU A 22 -6.98 22.08 -4.23
CA GLU A 22 -7.73 21.07 -4.94
C GLU A 22 -8.47 20.27 -3.88
N THR A 23 -9.71 20.62 -3.65
CA THR A 23 -10.59 19.84 -2.76
C THR A 23 -10.89 18.56 -3.50
N VAL A 24 -10.50 17.45 -2.92
CA VAL A 24 -10.83 16.12 -3.44
C VAL A 24 -12.35 16.03 -3.62
N ASN A 25 -12.80 15.56 -4.78
CA ASN A 25 -14.22 15.36 -5.06
C ASN A 25 -14.85 14.53 -3.92
N PRO A 26 -16.02 14.93 -3.36
CA PRO A 26 -16.65 14.23 -2.24
C PRO A 26 -16.87 12.72 -2.48
N MET A 27 -17.17 12.32 -3.71
CA MET A 27 -17.30 10.89 -4.07
C MET A 27 -15.96 10.16 -3.96
N VAL A 28 -14.88 10.78 -4.40
CA VAL A 28 -13.52 10.21 -4.28
C VAL A 28 -13.10 10.17 -2.82
N GLN A 29 -13.48 11.17 -2.02
CA GLN A 29 -13.21 11.17 -0.58
C GLN A 29 -13.94 10.05 0.16
N ASP A 30 -15.20 9.80 -0.17
CA ASP A 30 -15.97 8.66 0.37
C ASP A 30 -15.35 7.33 -0.06
N LEU A 31 -14.92 7.22 -1.32
CA LEU A 31 -14.21 6.06 -1.83
C LEU A 31 -12.89 5.79 -1.08
N ILE A 32 -12.11 6.82 -0.78
CA ILE A 32 -10.87 6.71 0.00
C ILE A 32 -11.17 6.14 1.39
N SER A 33 -12.19 6.66 2.07
CA SER A 33 -12.60 6.19 3.39
C SER A 33 -13.02 4.73 3.38
N ARG A 34 -13.87 4.34 2.43
CA ARG A 34 -14.34 2.96 2.28
C ARG A 34 -13.20 2.01 1.90
N ASN A 35 -12.30 2.43 1.02
CA ASN A 35 -11.12 1.63 0.67
C ASN A 35 -10.19 1.45 1.88
N ALA A 36 -10.09 2.43 2.77
CA ALA A 36 -9.34 2.29 4.01
C ALA A 36 -10.00 1.30 4.98
N ASP A 37 -11.35 1.27 5.05
CA ASP A 37 -12.09 0.26 5.83
C ASP A 37 -11.82 -1.15 5.29
N PHE A 38 -11.90 -1.34 3.98
CA PHE A 38 -11.53 -2.61 3.34
C PHE A 38 -10.08 -2.99 3.64
N ALA A 39 -9.15 -2.04 3.52
CA ALA A 39 -7.72 -2.25 3.74
C ALA A 39 -7.45 -2.80 5.15
N THR A 40 -8.05 -2.21 6.17
CA THR A 40 -7.85 -2.65 7.56
C THR A 40 -8.54 -3.97 7.87
N GLN A 41 -9.73 -4.24 7.31
CA GLN A 41 -10.42 -5.52 7.44
C GLN A 41 -9.60 -6.65 6.78
N LEU A 42 -9.12 -6.42 5.56
CA LEU A 42 -8.27 -7.37 4.83
C LEU A 42 -6.98 -7.66 5.60
N TYR A 43 -6.31 -6.60 6.09
CA TYR A 43 -5.10 -6.73 6.87
C TYR A 43 -5.32 -7.64 8.09
N ARG A 44 -6.31 -7.34 8.92
CA ARG A 44 -6.62 -8.14 10.11
C ARG A 44 -6.95 -9.60 9.77
N ALA A 45 -7.71 -9.82 8.69
CA ALA A 45 -8.06 -11.16 8.24
C ALA A 45 -6.86 -11.99 7.77
N VAL A 46 -5.80 -11.35 7.26
CA VAL A 46 -4.53 -12.02 6.92
C VAL A 46 -3.66 -12.16 8.15
N ALA A 47 -3.47 -11.08 8.93
CA ALA A 47 -2.58 -11.05 10.09
C ALA A 47 -2.98 -12.09 11.16
N SER A 48 -4.29 -12.31 11.36
CA SER A 48 -4.80 -13.33 12.30
C SER A 48 -4.49 -14.78 11.94
N ARG A 49 -3.94 -15.04 10.75
CA ARG A 49 -3.63 -16.38 10.25
C ARG A 49 -2.16 -16.77 10.32
N THR A 50 -1.31 -15.87 10.79
CA THR A 50 0.13 -16.07 10.85
C THR A 50 0.76 -15.25 11.97
N ASP A 51 1.83 -15.79 12.56
CA ASP A 51 2.66 -15.08 13.53
C ASP A 51 3.90 -14.43 12.86
N ASP A 52 4.09 -14.64 11.55
CA ASP A 52 5.22 -14.13 10.77
C ASP A 52 5.06 -12.64 10.40
N ASN A 53 6.08 -12.11 9.73
CA ASN A 53 5.98 -10.82 9.06
C ASN A 53 4.78 -10.81 8.07
N VAL A 54 4.07 -9.69 7.99
CA VAL A 54 2.94 -9.49 7.09
C VAL A 54 3.21 -8.29 6.20
N LEU A 55 2.85 -8.38 4.93
CA LEU A 55 2.90 -7.27 3.99
C LEU A 55 1.78 -7.41 2.96
N LEU A 56 0.92 -6.41 2.87
CA LEU A 56 -0.16 -6.34 1.89
C LEU A 56 -0.18 -4.98 1.20
N SER A 57 -0.58 -4.97 -0.08
CA SER A 57 -1.03 -3.76 -0.76
C SER A 57 -2.55 -3.80 -0.98
N PRO A 58 -3.35 -3.39 0.03
CA PRO A 58 -4.80 -3.43 -0.09
C PRO A 58 -5.32 -2.57 -1.23
N PHE A 59 -4.63 -1.46 -1.52
CA PHE A 59 -4.97 -0.59 -2.64
C PHE A 59 -4.93 -1.34 -3.98
N THR A 60 -3.83 -2.07 -4.26
CA THR A 60 -3.68 -2.86 -5.49
C THR A 60 -4.68 -4.01 -5.55
N ILE A 61 -4.94 -4.66 -4.40
CA ILE A 61 -5.96 -5.73 -4.30
C ILE A 61 -7.36 -5.17 -4.60
N SER A 62 -7.70 -3.99 -4.06
CA SER A 62 -9.00 -3.34 -4.32
C SER A 62 -9.23 -3.09 -5.80
N VAL A 63 -8.22 -2.61 -6.52
CA VAL A 63 -8.31 -2.37 -7.97
C VAL A 63 -8.52 -3.69 -8.72
N GLY A 64 -7.80 -4.75 -8.36
CA GLY A 64 -7.99 -6.08 -8.95
C GLY A 64 -9.40 -6.65 -8.70
N LEU A 65 -9.90 -6.52 -7.47
CA LEU A 65 -11.27 -6.93 -7.12
C LEU A 65 -12.35 -6.08 -7.80
N LEU A 66 -12.08 -4.80 -8.03
CA LEU A 66 -12.97 -3.93 -8.81
C LEU A 66 -13.10 -4.41 -10.27
N ALA A 67 -12.04 -4.95 -10.85
CA ALA A 67 -12.12 -5.58 -12.18
C ALA A 67 -13.05 -6.78 -12.16
N LEU A 68 -13.03 -7.63 -11.11
CA LEU A 68 -13.99 -8.72 -10.94
C LEU A 68 -15.41 -8.22 -10.70
N LEU A 69 -15.58 -7.16 -9.90
CA LEU A 69 -16.87 -6.50 -9.70
C LEU A 69 -17.47 -6.02 -11.02
N SER A 70 -16.66 -5.42 -11.88
CA SER A 70 -17.09 -4.92 -13.18
C SER A 70 -17.50 -6.05 -14.14
N ALA A 71 -16.96 -7.27 -13.93
CA ALA A 71 -17.33 -8.47 -14.67
C ALA A 71 -18.63 -9.13 -14.19
N SER A 72 -19.06 -8.82 -12.95
CA SER A 72 -20.08 -9.59 -12.23
C SER A 72 -21.47 -8.97 -12.29
N ASN A 73 -22.48 -9.81 -12.06
CA ASN A 73 -23.89 -9.42 -11.89
C ASN A 73 -24.51 -10.14 -10.67
N GLY A 74 -25.74 -9.73 -10.32
CA GLY A 74 -26.56 -10.37 -9.28
C GLY A 74 -25.82 -10.54 -7.96
N ALA A 75 -26.03 -11.70 -7.32
CA ALA A 75 -25.45 -12.02 -6.00
C ALA A 75 -23.90 -11.98 -6.01
N THR A 76 -23.26 -12.33 -7.10
CA THR A 76 -21.79 -12.25 -7.24
C THR A 76 -21.33 -10.81 -7.09
N ARG A 77 -21.99 -9.88 -7.78
CA ARG A 77 -21.72 -8.44 -7.69
C ARG A 77 -22.01 -7.88 -6.31
N ASP A 78 -23.16 -8.22 -5.74
CA ASP A 78 -23.58 -7.71 -4.43
C ASP A 78 -22.59 -8.07 -3.32
N GLN A 79 -22.06 -9.30 -3.33
CA GLN A 79 -21.05 -9.74 -2.37
C GLN A 79 -19.72 -9.02 -2.56
N LEU A 80 -19.31 -8.74 -3.81
CA LEU A 80 -18.10 -7.96 -4.09
C LEU A 80 -18.25 -6.50 -3.63
N VAL A 81 -19.41 -5.87 -3.88
CA VAL A 81 -19.71 -4.52 -3.39
C VAL A 81 -19.66 -4.47 -1.86
N GLN A 82 -20.28 -5.43 -1.19
CA GLN A 82 -20.29 -5.50 0.27
C GLN A 82 -18.90 -5.80 0.84
N GLY A 83 -18.21 -6.79 0.29
CA GLY A 83 -16.90 -7.21 0.77
C GLY A 83 -15.81 -6.15 0.55
N LEU A 84 -15.94 -5.33 -0.50
CA LEU A 84 -15.11 -4.15 -0.74
C LEU A 84 -15.54 -2.91 0.08
N THR A 85 -16.55 -3.03 0.95
CA THR A 85 -17.13 -1.91 1.73
C THR A 85 -17.74 -0.78 0.88
N MET A 86 -18.14 -1.08 -0.36
CA MET A 86 -18.65 -0.10 -1.33
C MET A 86 -20.19 0.01 -1.35
N THR A 87 -20.86 -0.57 -0.36
CA THR A 87 -22.34 -0.53 -0.24
C THR A 87 -22.83 0.92 -0.21
N GLY A 88 -23.82 1.23 -1.06
CA GLY A 88 -24.38 2.57 -1.17
C GLY A 88 -23.69 3.49 -2.17
N LEU A 89 -22.56 3.10 -2.74
CA LEU A 89 -21.97 3.77 -3.90
C LEU A 89 -22.61 3.25 -5.18
N ASP A 90 -22.70 4.13 -6.21
CA ASP A 90 -23.14 3.70 -7.52
C ASP A 90 -22.09 2.79 -8.18
N PRO A 91 -22.40 1.50 -8.38
CA PRO A 91 -21.45 0.57 -8.96
C PRO A 91 -21.01 0.92 -10.39
N GLN A 92 -21.81 1.69 -11.13
CA GLN A 92 -21.47 2.15 -12.49
C GLN A 92 -20.44 3.28 -12.45
N ALA A 93 -20.44 4.10 -11.40
CA ALA A 93 -19.48 5.19 -11.22
C ALA A 93 -18.15 4.74 -10.56
N LEU A 94 -18.10 3.54 -9.97
CA LEU A 94 -16.91 3.05 -9.27
C LEU A 94 -15.65 2.98 -10.15
N PRO A 95 -15.69 2.46 -11.40
CA PRO A 95 -14.49 2.40 -12.23
C PRO A 95 -13.86 3.76 -12.48
N ASP A 96 -14.66 4.78 -12.84
CA ASP A 96 -14.16 6.12 -13.10
C ASP A 96 -13.65 6.80 -11.82
N SER A 97 -14.32 6.56 -10.68
CA SER A 97 -13.89 7.08 -9.38
C SER A 97 -12.57 6.46 -8.93
N PHE A 98 -12.39 5.14 -9.12
CA PHE A 98 -11.13 4.46 -8.86
C PHE A 98 -10.00 4.88 -9.81
N GLN A 99 -10.31 5.12 -11.08
CA GLN A 99 -9.34 5.66 -12.03
C GLN A 99 -8.85 7.03 -11.57
N THR A 100 -9.75 7.89 -11.10
CA THR A 100 -9.42 9.19 -10.54
C THR A 100 -8.56 9.04 -9.29
N LEU A 101 -8.97 8.19 -8.34
CA LEU A 101 -8.21 7.91 -7.13
C LEU A 101 -6.81 7.35 -7.44
N ARG A 102 -6.72 6.39 -8.35
CA ARG A 102 -5.43 5.82 -8.77
C ARG A 102 -4.51 6.88 -9.37
N THR A 103 -5.06 7.76 -10.20
CA THR A 103 -4.29 8.88 -10.77
C THR A 103 -3.78 9.82 -9.67
N MET A 104 -4.59 10.12 -8.65
CA MET A 104 -4.19 10.93 -7.51
C MET A 104 -3.09 10.25 -6.68
N VAL A 105 -3.25 8.96 -6.40
CA VAL A 105 -2.26 8.17 -5.64
C VAL A 105 -0.92 8.10 -6.37
N LEU A 106 -0.93 7.94 -7.70
CA LEU A 106 0.29 7.81 -8.51
C LEU A 106 0.93 9.15 -8.91
N ARG A 107 0.28 10.29 -8.66
CA ARG A 107 0.81 11.64 -8.91
C ARG A 107 1.71 12.14 -7.79
N GLY A 108 2.59 11.34 -7.24
CA GLY A 108 3.56 11.82 -6.25
C GLY A 108 4.46 12.93 -6.78
N GLU A 109 4.85 13.88 -5.93
CA GLU A 109 5.93 14.82 -6.23
C GLU A 109 7.25 14.05 -6.33
N GLY A 110 7.69 13.78 -7.52
CA GLY A 110 8.91 12.99 -7.79
C GLY A 110 8.63 11.65 -8.44
N THR A 111 9.64 10.84 -8.60
CA THR A 111 9.52 9.47 -9.12
C THR A 111 8.91 8.56 -8.06
N MET A 112 7.59 8.40 -8.11
CA MET A 112 6.95 7.37 -7.30
C MET A 112 7.50 6.01 -7.68
N THR A 113 8.01 5.29 -6.70
CA THR A 113 8.67 3.99 -6.91
C THR A 113 7.75 2.82 -6.58
N MET A 114 6.43 3.04 -6.62
CA MET A 114 5.43 1.98 -6.52
C MET A 114 5.18 1.37 -7.89
N ARG A 115 5.59 0.12 -8.07
CA ARG A 115 5.32 -0.66 -9.28
C ARG A 115 4.19 -1.64 -9.00
N GLN A 116 3.25 -1.74 -9.94
CA GLN A 116 2.05 -2.56 -9.77
C GLN A 116 1.86 -3.45 -10.99
N SER A 117 1.49 -4.70 -10.74
CA SER A 117 1.01 -5.65 -11.74
C SER A 117 -0.37 -6.14 -11.32
N MET A 118 -1.35 -6.03 -12.20
CA MET A 118 -2.72 -6.46 -11.96
C MET A 118 -3.26 -7.13 -13.21
N ASN A 119 -3.58 -8.42 -13.11
CA ASN A 119 -3.97 -9.20 -14.29
C ASN A 119 -5.20 -10.06 -14.01
N ILE A 120 -6.13 -10.01 -14.93
CA ILE A 120 -7.26 -10.94 -15.07
C ILE A 120 -6.85 -11.98 -16.13
N LEU A 121 -6.79 -13.24 -15.74
CA LEU A 121 -6.22 -14.32 -16.52
C LEU A 121 -7.26 -15.43 -16.72
N PRO A 122 -8.25 -15.26 -17.63
CA PRO A 122 -9.22 -16.28 -17.95
C PRO A 122 -8.60 -17.41 -18.80
N ALA A 123 -9.15 -18.62 -18.70
CA ALA A 123 -8.81 -19.70 -19.60
C ALA A 123 -9.21 -19.37 -21.04
N THR A 124 -8.46 -19.89 -22.01
CA THR A 124 -8.63 -19.60 -23.46
C THR A 124 -9.99 -19.97 -24.04
N ASN A 125 -10.76 -20.86 -23.36
CA ASN A 125 -12.12 -21.22 -23.76
C ASN A 125 -13.18 -20.15 -23.42
N PHE A 126 -12.81 -19.07 -22.70
CA PHE A 126 -13.70 -17.96 -22.41
C PHE A 126 -13.39 -16.77 -23.33
N GLN A 127 -14.42 -16.26 -24.02
CA GLN A 127 -14.30 -15.04 -24.81
C GLN A 127 -14.54 -13.82 -23.93
N VAL A 128 -13.50 -13.00 -23.81
CA VAL A 128 -13.60 -11.72 -23.09
C VAL A 128 -14.02 -10.61 -24.04
N SER A 129 -15.08 -9.87 -23.69
CA SER A 129 -15.59 -8.79 -24.53
C SER A 129 -14.60 -7.63 -24.63
N PRO A 130 -14.51 -6.95 -25.78
CA PRO A 130 -13.67 -5.77 -25.95
C PRO A 130 -14.03 -4.66 -24.94
N SER A 131 -15.33 -4.44 -24.69
CA SER A 131 -15.80 -3.41 -23.76
C SER A 131 -15.32 -3.65 -22.32
N TYR A 132 -15.28 -4.92 -21.87
CA TYR A 132 -14.72 -5.24 -20.57
C TYR A 132 -13.20 -5.01 -20.52
N ARG A 133 -12.48 -5.41 -21.58
CA ARG A 133 -11.02 -5.15 -21.66
C ARG A 133 -10.71 -3.65 -21.56
N ASP A 134 -11.43 -2.84 -22.34
CA ASP A 134 -11.25 -1.38 -22.35
C ASP A 134 -11.56 -0.75 -20.97
N LEU A 135 -12.60 -1.26 -20.29
CA LEU A 135 -12.98 -0.79 -18.97
C LEU A 135 -11.86 -1.05 -17.94
N VAL A 136 -11.39 -2.30 -17.84
CA VAL A 136 -10.40 -2.67 -16.81
C VAL A 136 -9.00 -2.15 -17.14
N GLN A 137 -8.69 -1.92 -18.41
CA GLN A 137 -7.44 -1.29 -18.83
C GLN A 137 -7.33 0.16 -18.31
N LYS A 138 -8.44 0.91 -18.24
CA LYS A 138 -8.47 2.24 -17.62
C LYS A 138 -8.10 2.20 -16.14
N LEU A 139 -8.39 1.09 -15.46
CA LEU A 139 -7.99 0.85 -14.08
C LEU A 139 -6.53 0.41 -13.93
N GLY A 140 -5.84 0.16 -15.05
CA GLY A 140 -4.49 -0.39 -15.08
C GLY A 140 -4.44 -1.91 -14.89
N VAL A 141 -5.57 -2.59 -15.12
CA VAL A 141 -5.67 -4.06 -15.07
C VAL A 141 -5.58 -4.61 -16.48
N SER A 142 -4.69 -5.58 -16.69
CA SER A 142 -4.50 -6.26 -17.97
C SER A 142 -5.31 -7.55 -18.04
N VAL A 143 -5.76 -7.93 -19.24
CA VAL A 143 -6.50 -9.18 -19.46
C VAL A 143 -5.76 -10.03 -20.47
N HIS A 144 -5.31 -11.23 -20.05
CA HIS A 144 -4.60 -12.17 -20.88
C HIS A 144 -5.22 -13.56 -20.75
N SER A 145 -5.71 -14.12 -21.85
CA SER A 145 -6.23 -15.48 -21.86
C SER A 145 -5.09 -16.50 -21.89
N LEU A 146 -5.14 -17.50 -21.01
CA LEU A 146 -4.10 -18.51 -20.86
C LEU A 146 -4.64 -19.92 -21.07
N ALA A 147 -3.79 -20.78 -21.64
CA ALA A 147 -4.07 -22.21 -21.79
C ALA A 147 -3.56 -22.97 -20.55
N TYR A 148 -4.44 -23.24 -19.60
CA TYR A 148 -4.10 -23.97 -18.37
C TYR A 148 -3.86 -25.49 -18.58
N SER A 149 -4.02 -25.97 -19.79
CA SER A 149 -3.60 -27.35 -20.17
C SER A 149 -2.06 -27.47 -20.25
N GLY A 150 -1.36 -26.39 -20.54
CA GLY A 150 0.11 -26.29 -20.54
C GLY A 150 0.60 -25.54 -19.30
N LEU A 151 0.59 -26.20 -18.12
CA LEU A 151 0.81 -25.55 -16.83
C LEU A 151 2.13 -24.76 -16.74
N GLN A 152 3.24 -25.34 -17.24
CA GLN A 152 4.53 -24.67 -17.19
C GLN A 152 4.55 -23.40 -18.05
N GLU A 153 4.02 -23.46 -19.26
CA GLU A 153 3.91 -22.30 -20.15
C GLU A 153 3.04 -21.21 -19.54
N ALA A 154 1.95 -21.59 -18.87
CA ALA A 154 1.08 -20.64 -18.16
C ALA A 154 1.81 -19.97 -16.99
N VAL A 155 2.56 -20.73 -16.19
CA VAL A 155 3.42 -20.21 -15.10
C VAL A 155 4.45 -19.21 -15.67
N ASP A 156 5.17 -19.59 -16.72
CA ASP A 156 6.20 -18.74 -17.32
C ASP A 156 5.61 -17.45 -17.89
N ASN A 157 4.44 -17.52 -18.52
CA ASN A 157 3.73 -16.36 -19.05
C ASN A 157 3.27 -15.40 -17.93
N ILE A 158 2.72 -15.93 -16.83
CA ILE A 158 2.30 -15.10 -15.69
C ILE A 158 3.49 -14.39 -15.06
N ASN A 159 4.56 -15.14 -14.78
CA ASN A 159 5.76 -14.57 -14.16
C ASN A 159 6.41 -13.52 -15.05
N ARG A 160 6.48 -13.74 -16.37
CA ARG A 160 6.96 -12.75 -17.33
C ARG A 160 6.12 -11.47 -17.32
N LEU A 161 4.78 -11.57 -17.32
CA LEU A 161 3.89 -10.40 -17.21
C LEU A 161 4.16 -9.60 -15.95
N VAL A 162 4.32 -10.28 -14.81
CA VAL A 162 4.62 -9.63 -13.54
C VAL A 162 5.99 -8.95 -13.56
N GLN A 163 7.02 -9.61 -14.10
CA GLN A 163 8.36 -9.03 -14.25
C GLN A 163 8.32 -7.76 -15.10
N GLU A 164 7.70 -7.81 -16.28
CA GLU A 164 7.58 -6.66 -17.19
C GLU A 164 6.82 -5.50 -16.54
N GLN A 165 5.69 -5.77 -15.88
CA GLN A 165 4.84 -4.73 -15.29
C GLN A 165 5.43 -4.13 -14.01
N THR A 166 6.28 -4.87 -13.31
CA THR A 166 6.97 -4.41 -12.10
C THR A 166 8.40 -3.94 -12.35
N GLU A 167 8.79 -3.79 -13.61
CA GLU A 167 10.16 -3.40 -14.00
C GLU A 167 11.22 -4.31 -13.31
N GLU A 168 11.00 -5.62 -13.38
CA GLU A 168 11.85 -6.66 -12.81
C GLU A 168 11.98 -6.65 -11.26
N GLN A 169 11.17 -5.87 -10.57
CA GLN A 169 11.21 -5.85 -9.10
C GLN A 169 10.61 -7.11 -8.47
N ILE A 170 9.71 -7.79 -9.17
CA ILE A 170 9.10 -9.06 -8.75
C ILE A 170 9.37 -10.10 -9.83
N GLN A 171 10.20 -11.09 -9.52
CA GLN A 171 10.66 -12.09 -10.48
C GLN A 171 9.68 -13.26 -10.63
N GLU A 172 9.04 -13.65 -9.55
CA GLU A 172 8.18 -14.83 -9.50
C GLU A 172 6.95 -14.56 -8.64
N LEU A 173 5.78 -14.80 -9.19
CA LEU A 173 4.49 -14.75 -8.49
C LEU A 173 3.91 -16.15 -8.33
N VAL A 174 4.09 -17.01 -9.33
CA VAL A 174 3.45 -18.32 -9.41
C VAL A 174 4.51 -19.39 -9.64
N THR A 175 4.44 -20.47 -8.87
CA THR A 175 5.28 -21.67 -9.05
C THR A 175 4.48 -22.84 -9.56
N THR A 176 3.21 -22.92 -9.18
CA THR A 176 2.31 -24.03 -9.54
C THR A 176 0.91 -23.51 -9.85
N LEU A 177 0.23 -24.16 -10.78
CA LEU A 177 -1.15 -23.87 -11.17
C LEU A 177 -1.97 -25.16 -11.20
N ASP A 178 -3.30 -25.00 -11.07
CA ASP A 178 -4.26 -26.08 -11.27
C ASP A 178 -4.72 -26.08 -12.75
N SER A 179 -4.69 -27.25 -13.40
CA SER A 179 -5.18 -27.42 -14.77
C SER A 179 -6.68 -27.11 -14.94
N HIS A 180 -7.44 -27.13 -13.85
CA HIS A 180 -8.86 -26.77 -13.82
C HIS A 180 -9.10 -25.27 -13.58
N THR A 181 -8.06 -24.45 -13.61
CA THR A 181 -8.18 -22.99 -13.47
C THR A 181 -9.06 -22.41 -14.59
N GLN A 182 -10.11 -21.71 -14.20
CA GLN A 182 -11.01 -21.00 -15.12
C GLN A 182 -10.66 -19.51 -15.22
N LEU A 183 -10.41 -18.88 -14.07
CA LEU A 183 -10.03 -17.47 -13.97
C LEU A 183 -9.10 -17.29 -12.78
N LEU A 184 -7.96 -16.68 -13.02
CA LEU A 184 -7.00 -16.26 -12.00
C LEU A 184 -6.94 -14.73 -11.96
N LEU A 185 -7.07 -14.15 -10.78
CA LEU A 185 -6.70 -12.77 -10.52
C LEU A 185 -5.30 -12.75 -9.89
N THR A 186 -4.38 -12.04 -10.50
CA THR A 186 -3.06 -11.77 -9.92
C THR A 186 -2.89 -10.29 -9.65
N THR A 187 -2.37 -9.97 -8.49
CA THR A 187 -1.97 -8.62 -8.10
C THR A 187 -0.58 -8.67 -7.51
N ALA A 188 0.27 -7.72 -7.89
CA ALA A 188 1.60 -7.61 -7.33
C ALA A 188 1.98 -6.14 -7.14
N THR A 189 2.71 -5.87 -6.07
CA THR A 189 3.18 -4.52 -5.74
C THR A 189 4.60 -4.57 -5.24
N SER A 190 5.48 -3.81 -5.88
CA SER A 190 6.80 -3.48 -5.32
C SER A 190 6.80 -2.01 -4.91
N TYR A 191 7.28 -1.73 -3.72
CA TYR A 191 7.39 -0.37 -3.22
C TYR A 191 8.77 -0.12 -2.63
N GLN A 192 9.39 0.95 -3.09
CA GLN A 192 10.71 1.35 -2.65
C GLN A 192 10.85 2.86 -2.81
N THR A 193 11.11 3.55 -1.72
CA THR A 193 11.31 5.00 -1.73
C THR A 193 12.33 5.42 -0.69
N ARG A 194 12.62 6.70 -0.64
CA ARG A 194 13.58 7.30 0.31
C ARG A 194 12.84 8.09 1.37
N PHE A 195 13.34 8.03 2.60
CA PHE A 195 12.86 8.91 3.66
C PHE A 195 13.30 10.37 3.40
N SER A 196 12.46 11.30 3.81
CA SER A 196 12.73 12.73 3.76
C SER A 196 12.54 13.37 5.14
N PRO A 197 13.62 13.65 5.87
CA PRO A 197 15.03 13.45 5.55
C PRO A 197 15.50 11.98 5.62
N SER A 198 16.51 11.62 4.82
CA SER A 198 17.10 10.27 4.77
C SER A 198 17.88 9.93 6.04
N PHE A 199 17.93 8.65 6.41
CA PHE A 199 18.84 8.16 7.42
C PHE A 199 20.29 8.21 6.93
N ASN A 200 21.25 8.32 7.86
CA ASN A 200 22.66 8.36 7.52
C ASN A 200 23.26 6.96 7.64
N SER A 201 23.66 6.37 6.52
CA SER A 201 24.24 5.02 6.47
C SER A 201 25.51 4.86 7.32
N SER A 202 26.31 5.92 7.50
CA SER A 202 27.51 5.87 8.36
C SER A 202 27.22 5.77 9.85
N LEU A 203 25.96 6.01 10.25
CA LEU A 203 25.48 5.91 11.64
C LEU A 203 24.67 4.64 11.91
N SER A 204 24.42 3.84 10.87
CA SER A 204 23.74 2.55 11.02
C SER A 204 24.65 1.54 11.68
N GLN A 205 24.12 0.82 12.67
CA GLN A 205 24.85 -0.19 13.42
C GLN A 205 23.97 -1.40 13.67
N ASP A 206 24.59 -2.58 13.75
CA ASP A 206 23.89 -3.79 14.17
C ASP A 206 23.56 -3.72 15.64
N GLU A 207 22.26 -3.77 15.97
CA GLU A 207 21.77 -3.77 17.35
C GLU A 207 20.74 -4.88 17.56
N ARG A 208 20.42 -5.10 18.82
CA ARG A 208 19.46 -6.15 19.21
C ARG A 208 18.04 -5.75 18.83
N PHE A 209 17.35 -6.68 18.16
CA PHE A 209 15.91 -6.63 17.94
C PHE A 209 15.26 -7.82 18.67
N ASN A 210 14.32 -7.55 19.55
CA ASN A 210 13.63 -8.55 20.35
C ASN A 210 12.42 -9.08 19.59
N VAL A 211 12.57 -10.21 18.92
CA VAL A 211 11.46 -10.87 18.19
C VAL A 211 10.38 -11.32 19.18
N ASP A 212 10.80 -11.96 20.26
CA ASP A 212 9.97 -12.33 21.40
C ASP A 212 10.82 -12.39 22.69
N LYS A 213 10.25 -12.95 23.76
CA LYS A 213 10.92 -13.08 25.08
C LYS A 213 12.20 -13.91 25.04
N TYR A 214 12.31 -14.81 24.07
CA TYR A 214 13.37 -15.82 24.00
C TYR A 214 14.27 -15.65 22.78
N HIS A 215 13.80 -14.93 21.77
CA HIS A 215 14.49 -14.76 20.49
C HIS A 215 14.90 -13.31 20.27
N VAL A 216 16.19 -13.10 20.17
CA VAL A 216 16.80 -11.80 19.86
C VAL A 216 17.66 -11.98 18.63
N VAL A 217 17.46 -11.13 17.63
CA VAL A 217 18.28 -11.09 16.42
C VAL A 217 19.12 -9.83 16.38
N MET A 218 20.22 -9.84 15.62
CA MET A 218 20.98 -8.65 15.30
C MET A 218 20.46 -8.08 13.99
N ALA A 219 20.03 -6.84 14.01
CA ALA A 219 19.48 -6.15 12.84
C ALA A 219 20.21 -4.83 12.60
N PRO A 220 20.48 -4.46 11.32
CA PRO A 220 21.04 -3.16 11.01
C PRO A 220 20.03 -2.07 11.38
N MET A 221 20.34 -1.27 12.40
CA MET A 221 19.49 -0.18 12.87
C MET A 221 19.94 1.14 12.25
N MET A 222 19.09 1.71 11.41
CA MET A 222 19.27 3.03 10.84
C MET A 222 19.08 4.10 11.93
N PHE A 223 19.92 5.12 11.95
CA PHE A 223 19.88 6.15 12.98
C PHE A 223 19.77 7.56 12.37
N ARG A 224 18.92 8.39 12.98
CA ARG A 224 18.88 9.82 12.72
C ARG A 224 18.31 10.61 13.89
N SER A 225 18.92 11.75 14.20
CA SER A 225 18.39 12.76 15.12
C SER A 225 17.78 13.91 14.34
N ASP A 226 16.46 14.15 14.49
CA ASP A 226 15.75 15.21 13.77
C ASP A 226 14.44 15.59 14.49
N ARG A 227 13.63 16.41 13.83
CA ARG A 227 12.26 16.73 14.24
C ARG A 227 11.29 15.81 13.48
N TYR A 228 10.71 14.89 14.22
CA TYR A 228 9.71 13.93 13.73
C TYR A 228 8.30 14.30 14.19
N PHE A 229 7.30 13.60 13.66
CA PHE A 229 5.92 13.68 14.11
C PHE A 229 5.59 12.43 14.90
N LEU A 230 5.20 12.61 16.17
CA LEU A 230 4.92 11.54 17.11
C LEU A 230 3.56 11.74 17.76
N ALA A 231 2.80 10.65 17.91
CA ALA A 231 1.60 10.56 18.74
C ALA A 231 1.73 9.39 19.71
N TYR A 232 0.97 9.39 20.77
CA TYR A 232 0.85 8.27 21.69
C TYR A 232 -0.62 7.95 21.94
N ASP A 233 -1.05 6.73 21.63
CA ASP A 233 -2.39 6.26 21.88
C ASP A 233 -2.42 5.44 23.18
N ARG A 234 -3.03 6.03 24.22
CA ARG A 234 -3.13 5.40 25.54
C ARG A 234 -4.08 4.20 25.56
N SER A 235 -5.05 4.17 24.66
CA SER A 235 -6.08 3.09 24.66
C SER A 235 -5.49 1.75 24.27
N VAL A 236 -4.56 1.75 23.32
CA VAL A 236 -3.87 0.55 22.82
C VAL A 236 -2.39 0.51 23.21
N LYS A 237 -1.90 1.53 23.92
CA LYS A 237 -0.52 1.64 24.44
C LYS A 237 0.53 1.52 23.32
N VAL A 238 0.41 2.41 22.33
CA VAL A 238 1.34 2.45 21.21
C VAL A 238 1.88 3.86 20.99
N GLY A 239 3.16 3.95 20.63
CA GLY A 239 3.74 5.11 19.99
C GLY A 239 3.52 5.05 18.47
N VAL A 240 3.13 6.16 17.86
CA VAL A 240 2.93 6.28 16.41
C VAL A 240 3.88 7.33 15.88
N LEU A 241 4.88 6.88 15.12
CA LEU A 241 5.88 7.73 14.49
C LEU A 241 5.57 7.89 13.00
N LYS A 242 5.54 9.15 12.51
CA LYS A 242 5.45 9.42 11.07
C LYS A 242 6.82 9.71 10.50
N LEU A 243 7.15 9.00 9.44
CA LEU A 243 8.36 9.15 8.63
C LEU A 243 7.95 9.59 7.21
N PRO A 244 8.10 10.88 6.85
CA PRO A 244 7.82 11.36 5.51
C PRO A 244 8.78 10.75 4.48
N MET A 245 8.32 10.64 3.23
CA MET A 245 9.08 10.12 2.10
C MET A 245 9.09 11.13 0.94
N VAL A 246 10.05 10.99 0.03
CA VAL A 246 10.30 11.97 -1.05
C VAL A 246 9.22 11.98 -2.13
N ASP A 247 8.39 10.95 -2.22
CA ASP A 247 7.35 10.77 -3.25
C ASP A 247 5.95 11.24 -2.79
N GLY A 248 5.87 12.00 -1.69
CA GLY A 248 4.60 12.49 -1.14
C GLY A 248 3.82 11.44 -0.34
N THR A 249 4.44 10.31 -0.06
CA THR A 249 3.91 9.33 0.89
C THR A 249 4.53 9.50 2.27
N ALA A 250 4.00 8.80 3.26
CA ALA A 250 4.60 8.67 4.58
C ALA A 250 4.40 7.26 5.12
N MET A 251 5.36 6.82 5.94
CA MET A 251 5.25 5.62 6.74
C MET A 251 4.87 5.99 8.17
N LEU A 252 3.77 5.42 8.67
CA LEU A 252 3.50 5.37 10.10
C LEU A 252 4.13 4.09 10.65
N VAL A 253 4.95 4.24 11.67
CA VAL A 253 5.45 3.13 12.48
C VAL A 253 4.64 3.12 13.76
N VAL A 254 3.93 2.03 14.02
CA VAL A 254 3.10 1.81 15.21
C VAL A 254 3.82 0.84 16.12
N LEU A 255 4.42 1.36 17.17
CA LEU A 255 5.26 0.60 18.09
C LEU A 255 4.50 0.37 19.41
N PRO A 256 4.13 -0.90 19.74
CA PRO A 256 3.56 -1.22 21.03
C PRO A 256 4.53 -0.92 22.19
N ASP A 257 4.02 -0.56 23.36
CA ASP A 257 4.82 -0.47 24.58
C ASP A 257 5.45 -1.84 24.91
N GLU A 258 6.50 -1.83 25.72
CA GLU A 258 7.12 -3.08 26.19
C GLU A 258 6.08 -3.94 26.93
N GLY A 259 6.01 -5.21 26.55
CA GLY A 259 5.07 -6.19 27.11
C GLY A 259 3.65 -6.11 26.56
N VAL A 260 3.36 -5.22 25.62
CA VAL A 260 2.10 -5.21 24.88
C VAL A 260 2.21 -6.14 23.67
N ASP A 261 1.24 -7.05 23.53
CA ASP A 261 1.18 -7.97 22.41
C ASP A 261 0.76 -7.23 21.14
N ILE A 262 1.53 -7.41 20.06
CA ILE A 262 1.23 -6.79 18.77
C ILE A 262 -0.11 -7.25 18.20
N THR A 263 -0.54 -8.49 18.45
CA THR A 263 -1.81 -9.02 17.99
C THR A 263 -3.00 -8.27 18.60
N ALA A 264 -2.89 -7.89 19.88
CA ALA A 264 -3.91 -7.06 20.54
C ALA A 264 -4.00 -5.65 19.91
N VAL A 265 -2.87 -5.11 19.44
CA VAL A 265 -2.88 -3.83 18.71
C VAL A 265 -3.52 -4.00 17.34
N GLU A 266 -3.25 -5.10 16.63
CA GLU A 266 -3.80 -5.39 15.29
C GLU A 266 -5.33 -5.48 15.30
N ASP A 267 -5.92 -6.05 16.35
CA ASP A 267 -7.38 -6.14 16.51
C ASP A 267 -8.05 -4.76 16.52
N ASP A 268 -7.35 -3.76 17.04
CA ASP A 268 -7.83 -2.38 17.14
C ASP A 268 -7.50 -1.50 15.91
N VAL A 269 -6.72 -2.00 14.94
CA VAL A 269 -6.35 -1.23 13.74
C VAL A 269 -7.55 -1.10 12.81
N THR A 270 -8.17 0.07 12.82
CA THR A 270 -9.27 0.47 11.92
C THR A 270 -8.87 1.71 11.12
N ALA A 271 -9.59 1.99 10.04
CA ALA A 271 -9.37 3.21 9.25
C ALA A 271 -9.55 4.47 10.10
N GLU A 272 -10.57 4.51 10.95
CA GLU A 272 -10.82 5.61 11.89
C GLU A 272 -9.65 5.79 12.88
N LYS A 273 -9.13 4.69 13.41
CA LYS A 273 -8.00 4.69 14.34
C LYS A 273 -6.74 5.27 13.68
N ILE A 274 -6.42 4.82 12.47
CA ILE A 274 -5.28 5.33 11.68
C ILE A 274 -5.43 6.83 11.44
N GLN A 275 -6.60 7.28 11.02
CA GLN A 275 -6.87 8.70 10.83
C GLN A 275 -6.76 9.50 12.13
N ALA A 276 -7.21 8.95 13.26
CA ALA A 276 -7.07 9.56 14.57
C ALA A 276 -5.59 9.71 14.95
N TRP A 277 -4.77 8.71 14.72
CA TRP A 277 -3.33 8.80 14.93
C TRP A 277 -2.69 9.91 14.09
N ILE A 278 -3.02 9.98 12.79
CA ILE A 278 -2.49 11.02 11.89
C ILE A 278 -2.84 12.44 12.42
N ARG A 279 -4.09 12.64 12.87
CA ARG A 279 -4.54 13.95 13.42
C ARG A 279 -3.85 14.31 14.74
N GLN A 280 -3.42 13.33 15.53
CA GLN A 280 -2.79 13.53 16.84
C GLN A 280 -1.29 13.76 16.77
N LEU A 281 -0.67 13.57 15.60
CA LEU A 281 0.77 13.72 15.42
C LEU A 281 1.24 15.13 15.79
N LYS A 282 2.28 15.21 16.64
CA LYS A 282 2.92 16.46 17.06
C LYS A 282 4.40 16.45 16.73
N LYS A 283 4.89 17.57 16.24
CA LYS A 283 6.31 17.74 15.90
C LYS A 283 7.16 17.70 17.17
N THR A 284 8.10 16.78 17.23
CA THR A 284 8.93 16.48 18.41
C THR A 284 10.37 16.23 17.98
N LYS A 285 11.35 16.71 18.74
CA LYS A 285 12.76 16.33 18.53
C LYS A 285 12.98 14.94 19.08
N LEU A 286 13.51 14.06 18.26
CA LEU A 286 13.79 12.65 18.61
C LEU A 286 15.09 12.18 17.97
N GLU A 287 15.75 11.24 18.64
CA GLU A 287 16.65 10.27 18.00
C GLU A 287 15.82 9.04 17.64
N VAL A 288 15.80 8.70 16.37
CA VAL A 288 15.06 7.54 15.87
C VAL A 288 16.03 6.46 15.43
N GLN A 289 15.79 5.24 15.92
CA GLN A 289 16.42 4.02 15.42
C GLN A 289 15.35 3.10 14.85
N LEU A 290 15.47 2.79 13.56
CA LEU A 290 14.54 1.93 12.80
C LEU A 290 15.33 0.80 12.14
N PRO A 291 14.92 -0.47 12.25
CA PRO A 291 15.62 -1.55 11.56
C PRO A 291 15.48 -1.39 10.04
N ARG A 292 16.55 -1.71 9.31
CA ARG A 292 16.49 -1.97 7.88
C ARG A 292 15.79 -3.31 7.67
N PHE A 293 14.88 -3.39 6.72
CA PHE A 293 14.21 -4.63 6.39
C PHE A 293 13.79 -4.71 4.92
N LEU A 294 13.70 -5.91 4.42
CA LEU A 294 13.11 -6.26 3.13
C LEU A 294 12.03 -7.30 3.38
N LEU A 295 10.79 -6.97 3.06
CA LEU A 295 9.69 -7.94 3.13
C LEU A 295 9.25 -8.33 1.73
N GLU A 296 9.04 -9.63 1.55
CA GLU A 296 8.48 -10.23 0.36
C GLU A 296 7.45 -11.27 0.79
N ARG A 297 6.17 -11.05 0.46
CA ARG A 297 5.07 -11.91 0.88
C ARG A 297 4.16 -12.25 -0.30
N LEU A 298 3.80 -13.52 -0.37
CA LEU A 298 2.84 -14.06 -1.35
C LEU A 298 1.65 -14.67 -0.59
N TYR A 299 0.45 -14.31 -1.01
CA TYR A 299 -0.78 -14.83 -0.44
C TYR A 299 -1.71 -15.41 -1.50
N SER A 300 -2.34 -16.54 -1.18
CA SER A 300 -3.60 -16.94 -1.80
C SER A 300 -4.74 -16.34 -0.99
N LEU A 301 -5.48 -15.41 -1.58
CA LEU A 301 -6.46 -14.61 -0.86
C LEU A 301 -7.87 -15.18 -0.88
N LYS A 302 -8.12 -16.31 -1.58
CA LYS A 302 -9.46 -16.90 -1.71
C LYS A 302 -10.14 -17.08 -0.36
N ASP A 303 -9.51 -17.78 0.58
CA ASP A 303 -10.09 -18.08 1.89
C ASP A 303 -10.27 -16.83 2.75
N VAL A 304 -9.36 -15.86 2.62
CA VAL A 304 -9.44 -14.56 3.29
C VAL A 304 -10.66 -13.78 2.76
N LEU A 305 -10.82 -13.70 1.46
CA LEU A 305 -11.93 -13.00 0.82
C LEU A 305 -13.28 -13.66 1.15
N GLN A 306 -13.32 -14.99 1.25
CA GLN A 306 -14.51 -15.72 1.70
C GLN A 306 -14.88 -15.37 3.15
N THR A 307 -13.90 -15.17 4.02
CA THR A 307 -14.11 -14.69 5.40
C THR A 307 -14.70 -13.27 5.41
N LEU A 308 -14.32 -12.43 4.46
CA LEU A 308 -14.87 -11.08 4.27
C LEU A 308 -16.22 -11.05 3.53
N GLY A 309 -16.84 -12.22 3.29
CA GLY A 309 -18.16 -12.34 2.67
C GLY A 309 -18.15 -12.45 1.15
N ILE A 310 -16.99 -12.40 0.49
CA ILE A 310 -16.86 -12.57 -0.96
C ILE A 310 -16.73 -14.07 -1.25
N ARG A 311 -17.84 -14.74 -1.55
CA ARG A 311 -17.90 -16.19 -1.74
C ARG A 311 -18.38 -16.60 -3.12
N GLN A 312 -19.46 -15.92 -3.61
CA GLN A 312 -20.17 -16.32 -4.83
C GLN A 312 -19.27 -16.34 -6.07
N VAL A 313 -18.31 -15.41 -6.16
CA VAL A 313 -17.35 -15.32 -7.28
C VAL A 313 -16.50 -16.58 -7.46
N PHE A 314 -16.38 -17.42 -6.42
CA PHE A 314 -15.61 -18.67 -6.41
C PHE A 314 -16.47 -19.92 -6.66
N GLN A 315 -17.78 -19.77 -6.84
CA GLN A 315 -18.72 -20.88 -7.02
C GLN A 315 -18.99 -21.15 -8.51
N ASP A 316 -19.49 -22.35 -8.82
CA ASP A 316 -19.80 -22.74 -10.20
C ASP A 316 -20.94 -21.92 -10.82
N ASP A 317 -21.81 -21.33 -9.99
CA ASP A 317 -22.91 -20.46 -10.38
C ASP A 317 -22.55 -18.95 -10.28
N ALA A 318 -21.25 -18.62 -10.25
CA ALA A 318 -20.79 -17.24 -10.30
C ALA A 318 -21.29 -16.54 -11.58
N ASP A 319 -21.91 -15.40 -11.42
CA ASP A 319 -22.37 -14.59 -12.55
C ASP A 319 -21.31 -13.56 -12.94
N MET A 320 -20.52 -13.92 -13.96
CA MET A 320 -19.46 -13.08 -14.54
C MET A 320 -19.79 -12.70 -16.00
N THR A 321 -21.06 -12.60 -16.33
CA THR A 321 -21.53 -12.40 -17.72
C THR A 321 -21.13 -11.06 -18.32
N ASN A 322 -20.82 -10.03 -17.50
CA ASN A 322 -20.30 -8.77 -18.01
C ASN A 322 -18.87 -8.87 -18.57
N MET A 323 -18.13 -9.94 -18.21
CA MET A 323 -16.84 -10.21 -18.83
C MET A 323 -16.97 -10.59 -20.30
N GLY A 324 -18.07 -11.26 -20.66
CA GLY A 324 -18.40 -11.75 -21.99
C GLY A 324 -18.96 -13.17 -21.96
N GLY A 325 -19.80 -13.49 -22.96
CA GLY A 325 -20.44 -14.80 -23.07
C GLY A 325 -21.71 -14.96 -22.21
N THR A 326 -22.28 -16.17 -22.22
CA THR A 326 -23.51 -16.51 -21.49
C THR A 326 -23.25 -17.04 -20.08
N ASN A 327 -22.10 -17.68 -19.87
CA ASN A 327 -21.64 -18.19 -18.58
C ASN A 327 -20.19 -17.75 -18.41
N GLY A 328 -19.95 -16.77 -17.55
CA GLY A 328 -18.59 -16.32 -17.23
C GLY A 328 -17.83 -17.39 -16.42
N PRO A 329 -16.49 -17.28 -16.38
CA PRO A 329 -15.66 -18.19 -15.58
C PRO A 329 -15.80 -17.86 -14.09
N LYS A 330 -15.80 -18.89 -13.22
CA LYS A 330 -15.61 -18.66 -11.79
C LYS A 330 -14.15 -18.30 -11.51
N VAL A 331 -13.92 -17.47 -10.50
CA VAL A 331 -12.56 -17.22 -10.00
C VAL A 331 -12.04 -18.47 -9.29
N THR A 332 -10.93 -19.02 -9.77
CA THR A 332 -10.31 -20.18 -9.14
C THR A 332 -9.39 -19.76 -8.01
N GLN A 333 -8.59 -18.75 -8.24
CA GLN A 333 -7.64 -18.21 -7.25
C GLN A 333 -7.52 -16.69 -7.37
N VAL A 334 -7.14 -16.07 -6.26
CA VAL A 334 -6.68 -14.68 -6.17
C VAL A 334 -5.32 -14.68 -5.50
N LEU A 335 -4.29 -14.31 -6.25
CA LEU A 335 -2.91 -14.27 -5.76
C LEU A 335 -2.46 -12.83 -5.59
N HIS A 336 -1.79 -12.56 -4.47
CA HIS A 336 -1.22 -11.25 -4.18
C HIS A 336 0.22 -11.38 -3.69
N LYS A 337 1.13 -10.69 -4.37
CA LYS A 337 2.53 -10.58 -3.94
C LYS A 337 2.90 -9.13 -3.67
N SER A 338 3.56 -8.89 -2.54
CA SER A 338 4.08 -7.57 -2.19
C SER A 338 5.54 -7.64 -1.82
N VAL A 339 6.29 -6.63 -2.23
CA VAL A 339 7.69 -6.42 -1.87
C VAL A 339 7.86 -4.98 -1.37
N VAL A 340 8.48 -4.80 -0.23
CA VAL A 340 8.87 -3.50 0.30
C VAL A 340 10.32 -3.54 0.79
N SER A 341 11.12 -2.56 0.37
CA SER A 341 12.47 -2.35 0.88
C SER A 341 12.53 -1.05 1.67
N VAL A 342 12.97 -1.16 2.91
CA VAL A 342 13.18 -0.03 3.84
C VAL A 342 14.65 0.02 4.23
N ASP A 343 15.34 1.02 3.70
CA ASP A 343 16.78 1.23 3.89
C ASP A 343 17.14 2.73 3.91
N GLU A 344 18.43 3.04 4.11
CA GLU A 344 18.91 4.42 4.25
C GLU A 344 18.94 5.21 2.97
N ARG A 345 18.81 4.59 1.81
CA ARG A 345 19.04 5.20 0.48
C ARG A 345 19.08 6.72 0.48
N SER A 346 20.28 7.25 0.34
CA SER A 346 20.53 8.68 0.14
C SER A 346 21.17 8.85 -1.22
N ASP A 347 20.76 9.86 -1.98
CA ASP A 347 21.68 10.39 -2.98
C ASP A 347 22.90 10.94 -2.22
N ASP A 348 24.10 10.65 -2.64
CA ASP A 348 25.38 10.97 -2.00
C ASP A 348 25.65 12.47 -1.74
N ILE A 349 24.62 13.30 -1.67
CA ILE A 349 24.72 14.72 -1.37
C ILE A 349 24.00 15.00 -0.05
N THR A 350 24.42 14.38 1.02
CA THR A 350 24.12 14.92 2.35
C THR A 350 25.10 16.05 2.63
N THR A 351 24.73 17.24 2.31
CA THR A 351 25.26 18.43 3.00
C THR A 351 25.01 18.21 4.49
N GLY A 352 26.12 17.96 5.19
CA GLY A 352 26.08 17.66 6.61
C GLY A 352 25.28 18.71 7.37
N GLY A 353 24.29 18.26 8.10
CA GLY A 353 23.77 19.05 9.20
C GLY A 353 24.93 19.28 10.15
N GLY A 354 25.37 20.53 10.27
CA GLY A 354 26.40 20.90 11.23
C GLY A 354 25.99 20.46 12.65
N PRO A 355 26.93 20.29 13.57
CA PRO A 355 26.63 19.88 14.92
C PRO A 355 25.63 20.86 15.53
N SER A 356 24.39 20.44 15.69
CA SER A 356 23.42 21.20 16.45
C SER A 356 23.86 21.17 17.90
N VAL A 357 24.25 22.33 18.42
CA VAL A 357 24.59 22.50 19.83
C VAL A 357 23.28 22.36 20.62
N PHE A 358 23.03 21.14 21.10
CA PHE A 358 21.90 20.86 21.97
C PHE A 358 22.35 20.93 23.43
N SER A 359 21.63 21.68 24.22
CA SER A 359 21.85 21.77 25.68
C SER A 359 21.40 20.51 26.41
N ALA A 360 20.62 19.62 25.75
CA ALA A 360 20.25 18.29 26.22
C ALA A 360 20.05 17.35 25.01
N LEU A 361 20.43 16.08 25.12
CA LEU A 361 20.17 15.07 24.10
C LEU A 361 18.66 14.86 23.97
N PRO A 362 18.11 14.81 22.73
CA PRO A 362 16.72 14.47 22.51
C PRO A 362 16.41 13.07 23.07
N PRO A 363 15.15 12.81 23.44
CA PRO A 363 14.75 11.44 23.77
C PRO A 363 14.93 10.52 22.57
N ARG A 364 15.31 9.26 22.84
CA ARG A 364 15.52 8.24 21.81
C ARG A 364 14.31 7.32 21.70
N LEU A 365 13.85 7.10 20.48
CA LEU A 365 12.83 6.11 20.14
C LEU A 365 13.51 5.00 19.33
N THR A 366 13.66 3.84 19.95
CA THR A 366 14.25 2.66 19.32
C THR A 366 13.16 1.66 18.97
N ILE A 367 13.01 1.37 17.66
CA ILE A 367 12.08 0.38 17.15
C ILE A 367 12.81 -0.98 17.14
N ASN A 368 12.88 -1.63 18.30
CA ASN A 368 13.65 -2.85 18.55
C ASN A 368 12.80 -4.06 18.95
N ARG A 369 11.54 -4.05 18.62
CA ARG A 369 10.55 -5.11 18.87
C ARG A 369 9.47 -5.09 17.80
N PRO A 370 8.60 -6.12 17.71
CA PRO A 370 7.55 -6.18 16.69
C PRO A 370 6.75 -4.89 16.60
N PHE A 371 6.52 -4.42 15.37
CA PHE A 371 5.81 -3.18 15.09
C PHE A 371 4.97 -3.32 13.81
N LEU A 372 3.93 -2.48 13.71
CA LEU A 372 3.17 -2.31 12.48
C LEU A 372 3.72 -1.13 11.70
N PHE A 373 3.57 -1.20 10.38
CA PHE A 373 3.79 -0.03 9.54
C PHE A 373 2.66 0.13 8.52
N ILE A 374 2.37 1.40 8.21
CA ILE A 374 1.34 1.79 7.27
C ILE A 374 1.95 2.82 6.33
N ILE A 375 1.99 2.51 5.04
CA ILE A 375 2.40 3.48 4.03
C ILE A 375 1.14 4.06 3.40
N TYR A 376 1.04 5.37 3.43
CA TYR A 376 -0.12 6.10 2.91
C TYR A 376 0.31 7.31 2.11
N GLN A 377 -0.52 7.72 1.15
CA GLN A 377 -0.30 8.93 0.37
C GLN A 377 -0.82 10.14 1.17
N GLU A 378 0.06 11.13 1.43
CA GLU A 378 -0.24 12.22 2.38
C GLU A 378 -1.38 13.13 1.92
N PHE A 379 -1.46 13.43 0.64
CA PHE A 379 -2.46 14.33 0.09
C PHE A 379 -3.89 13.75 0.17
N SER A 380 -4.06 12.50 -0.21
CA SER A 380 -5.37 11.84 -0.25
C SER A 380 -5.73 11.11 1.04
N GLY A 381 -4.74 10.70 1.84
CA GLY A 381 -4.91 9.79 2.97
C GLY A 381 -5.09 8.32 2.56
N SER A 382 -4.90 7.98 1.28
CA SER A 382 -5.08 6.63 0.79
C SER A 382 -4.05 5.67 1.37
N LEU A 383 -4.50 4.55 1.93
CA LEU A 383 -3.64 3.49 2.45
C LEU A 383 -3.11 2.64 1.30
N LEU A 384 -1.79 2.56 1.15
CA LEU A 384 -1.12 1.87 0.05
C LEU A 384 -0.64 0.48 0.45
N LEU A 385 0.12 0.41 1.55
CA LEU A 385 0.64 -0.83 2.12
C LEU A 385 0.41 -0.86 3.62
N LEU A 386 0.08 -2.04 4.13
CA LEU A 386 0.01 -2.34 5.55
C LEU A 386 0.88 -3.57 5.82
N GLY A 387 1.62 -3.51 6.92
CA GLY A 387 2.48 -4.63 7.30
C GLY A 387 2.80 -4.69 8.77
N ARG A 388 3.32 -5.85 9.17
CA ARG A 388 3.89 -6.14 10.48
C ARG A 388 5.30 -6.67 10.31
N VAL A 389 6.23 -6.15 11.06
CA VAL A 389 7.58 -6.67 11.17
C VAL A 389 7.72 -7.32 12.55
N VAL A 390 7.83 -8.63 12.57
CA VAL A 390 8.13 -9.44 13.77
C VAL A 390 9.63 -9.71 13.84
N ASP A 391 10.23 -10.03 12.71
CA ASP A 391 11.67 -10.24 12.56
C ASP A 391 12.16 -9.50 11.30
N PRO A 392 12.95 -8.42 11.45
CA PRO A 392 13.45 -7.64 10.31
C PRO A 392 14.53 -8.35 9.49
N THR A 393 15.04 -9.49 9.93
CA THR A 393 16.07 -10.29 9.22
C THR A 393 15.45 -11.28 8.23
N LEU A 394 14.13 -11.52 8.33
CA LEU A 394 13.37 -12.42 7.46
C LEU A 394 12.64 -11.62 6.38
N LYS A 395 12.70 -12.14 5.13
CA LYS A 395 11.96 -11.58 3.99
C LYS A 395 10.47 -11.84 4.07
#